data_e74ad63d2d828e3f706854a45c897010
#
_entry.id   e74ad63d2d828e3f706854a45c897010
#
_cell.length_a   1.000
_cell.length_b   1.000
_cell.length_c   1.000
_cell.angle_alpha   90.00
_cell.angle_beta   90.00
_cell.angle_gamma   90.00
#
_symmetry.space_group_name_H-M   'P 1'
#
loop_
_entity.id
_entity.type
_entity.pdbx_description
1 polymer ?
#
loop_
_entity_poly.entity_id
_entity_poly.type
_entity_poly.pdbx_seq_one_letter_code
_entity_poly.pdbx_strand_id
1 'polypeptide(L)'
;MWCKNCNIETNDEICPICGSKTVEDIPVEVYWCPECKVPIINTTTQADKGSCPLCGHKTKYMSADLRPVFPEERLLLELLLEKKPHEYVQKSVWAANSSYYIDGKRVALPAKLFEKADTDDLSKKIEEYKGSNTYEYFNIYAKRFCEANRNRLNYLVDEASGFVRNAASKFDEDRLVVSFSGGKDSTVTAD
;
A
#
# COMPACT_ATOMS: atom_id res chain seq x y z
N MET A 1 17.66 -7.53 0.39
CA MET A 1 18.56 -7.47 -0.80
C MET A 1 17.84 -8.06 -2.00
N TRP A 2 18.20 -7.65 -3.21
CA TRP A 2 17.57 -8.10 -4.45
C TRP A 2 18.60 -8.59 -5.47
N CYS A 3 18.43 -9.81 -5.98
CA CYS A 3 19.21 -10.30 -7.09
C CYS A 3 18.57 -9.95 -8.44
N LYS A 4 19.16 -9.02 -9.18
CA LYS A 4 18.65 -8.62 -10.50
C LYS A 4 18.65 -9.74 -11.53
N ASN A 5 19.63 -10.68 -11.44
CA ASN A 5 19.77 -11.77 -12.41
C ASN A 5 18.73 -12.87 -12.20
N CYS A 6 18.53 -13.28 -10.94
CA CYS A 6 17.57 -14.32 -10.59
C CYS A 6 16.17 -13.78 -10.33
N ASN A 7 16.05 -12.45 -10.16
CA ASN A 7 14.79 -11.77 -9.86
C ASN A 7 14.15 -12.28 -8.56
N ILE A 8 14.96 -12.42 -7.50
CA ILE A 8 14.57 -12.93 -6.19
C ILE A 8 15.01 -12.00 -5.06
N GLU A 9 14.26 -12.02 -3.98
CA GLU A 9 14.67 -11.48 -2.69
C GLU A 9 15.61 -12.45 -1.99
N THR A 10 16.61 -11.94 -1.29
CA THR A 10 17.56 -12.71 -0.46
C THR A 10 18.13 -11.81 0.62
N ASN A 11 18.52 -12.39 1.75
CA ASN A 11 19.19 -11.66 2.83
C ASN A 11 20.71 -11.53 2.59
N ASP A 12 21.24 -12.19 1.58
CA ASP A 12 22.67 -12.26 1.31
C ASP A 12 23.13 -11.17 0.33
N GLU A 13 24.31 -10.62 0.56
CA GLU A 13 24.96 -9.70 -0.38
C GLU A 13 25.33 -10.36 -1.71
N ILE A 14 25.47 -11.68 -1.69
CA ILE A 14 25.73 -12.51 -2.87
C ILE A 14 24.58 -13.48 -3.04
N CYS A 15 23.96 -13.47 -4.22
CA CYS A 15 22.85 -14.34 -4.52
C CYS A 15 23.25 -15.83 -4.37
N PRO A 16 22.53 -16.61 -3.53
CA PRO A 16 22.84 -18.01 -3.31
C PRO A 16 22.60 -18.88 -4.54
N ILE A 17 21.84 -18.39 -5.55
CA ILE A 17 21.54 -19.15 -6.77
C ILE A 17 22.57 -18.91 -7.86
N CYS A 18 22.90 -17.63 -8.15
CA CYS A 18 23.73 -17.28 -9.31
C CYS A 18 25.08 -16.66 -8.96
N GLY A 19 25.38 -16.44 -7.68
CA GLY A 19 26.64 -15.84 -7.23
C GLY A 19 26.80 -14.34 -7.56
N SER A 20 25.78 -13.68 -8.09
CA SER A 20 25.85 -12.26 -8.41
C SER A 20 25.64 -11.39 -7.17
N LYS A 21 26.26 -10.21 -7.16
CA LYS A 21 26.05 -9.22 -6.11
C LYS A 21 24.58 -8.75 -6.13
N THR A 22 23.96 -8.71 -4.95
CA THR A 22 22.60 -8.22 -4.73
C THR A 22 22.57 -6.70 -4.53
N VAL A 23 21.42 -6.10 -4.64
CA VAL A 23 21.18 -4.66 -4.39
C VAL A 23 20.18 -4.48 -3.25
N GLU A 24 20.23 -3.34 -2.57
CA GLU A 24 19.32 -3.05 -1.45
C GLU A 24 17.89 -2.78 -1.91
N ASP A 25 17.74 -2.13 -3.07
CA ASP A 25 16.42 -1.77 -3.59
C ASP A 25 15.70 -2.98 -4.17
N ILE A 26 14.55 -3.31 -3.59
CA ILE A 26 13.63 -4.31 -4.11
C ILE A 26 12.64 -3.58 -5.00
N PRO A 27 12.60 -3.86 -6.32
CA PRO A 27 11.64 -3.22 -7.19
C PRO A 27 10.22 -3.67 -6.84
N VAL A 28 9.41 -2.74 -6.37
CA VAL A 28 7.97 -2.93 -6.19
C VAL A 28 7.27 -2.49 -7.45
N GLU A 29 6.47 -3.38 -8.02
CA GLU A 29 5.62 -3.08 -9.17
C GLU A 29 4.16 -3.27 -8.77
N VAL A 30 3.37 -2.24 -8.91
CA VAL A 30 1.94 -2.27 -8.63
C VAL A 30 1.17 -2.16 -9.93
N TYR A 31 0.23 -3.07 -10.12
CA TYR A 31 -0.64 -3.15 -11.27
C TYR A 31 -2.10 -2.96 -10.86
N TRP A 32 -2.89 -2.37 -11.68
CA TRP A 32 -4.32 -2.16 -11.48
C TRP A 32 -5.14 -3.25 -12.15
N CYS A 33 -6.02 -3.90 -11.41
CA CYS A 33 -7.05 -4.77 -11.98
C CYS A 33 -8.34 -3.98 -12.23
N PRO A 34 -8.76 -3.78 -13.48
CA PRO A 34 -9.96 -2.99 -13.78
C PRO A 34 -11.26 -3.68 -13.36
N GLU A 35 -11.28 -5.02 -13.32
CA GLU A 35 -12.45 -5.81 -12.94
C GLU A 35 -12.65 -5.84 -11.42
N CYS A 36 -11.61 -6.20 -10.67
CA CYS A 36 -11.68 -6.25 -9.21
C CYS A 36 -11.59 -4.86 -8.58
N LYS A 37 -11.14 -3.85 -9.33
CA LYS A 37 -10.92 -2.47 -8.89
C LYS A 37 -9.96 -2.38 -7.70
N VAL A 38 -8.88 -3.14 -7.74
CA VAL A 38 -7.84 -3.14 -6.70
C VAL A 38 -6.45 -3.21 -7.30
N PRO A 39 -5.45 -2.66 -6.60
CA PRO A 39 -4.05 -2.84 -6.94
C PRO A 39 -3.59 -4.28 -6.70
N ILE A 40 -2.69 -4.74 -7.55
CA ILE A 40 -1.99 -6.02 -7.43
C ILE A 40 -0.52 -5.72 -7.26
N ILE A 41 0.08 -6.17 -6.17
CA ILE A 41 1.50 -6.05 -5.92
C ILE A 41 2.17 -7.25 -6.57
N ASN A 42 2.88 -7.01 -7.67
CA ASN A 42 3.71 -8.03 -8.28
C ASN A 42 5.10 -8.00 -7.66
N THR A 43 5.48 -9.14 -7.13
CA THR A 43 6.90 -9.44 -7.01
C THR A 43 7.39 -9.92 -8.37
N THR A 44 8.59 -9.53 -8.69
CA THR A 44 9.27 -9.87 -9.93
C THR A 44 9.43 -11.38 -10.15
N THR A 45 9.14 -12.21 -9.14
CA THR A 45 9.22 -13.68 -9.17
C THR A 45 7.98 -14.37 -9.73
N GLN A 46 6.87 -13.66 -9.95
CA GLN A 46 5.69 -14.29 -10.52
C GLN A 46 5.82 -14.40 -12.04
N ALA A 47 5.76 -15.61 -12.53
CA ALA A 47 5.82 -15.93 -13.96
C ALA A 47 4.68 -15.29 -14.77
N ASP A 48 3.61 -14.88 -14.11
CA ASP A 48 2.39 -14.32 -14.69
C ASP A 48 2.22 -12.83 -14.33
N LYS A 49 3.25 -12.05 -14.66
CA LYS A 49 3.16 -10.59 -14.58
C LYS A 49 2.06 -10.10 -15.52
N GLY A 50 0.97 -9.61 -14.96
CA GLY A 50 -0.06 -8.96 -15.74
C GLY A 50 -1.46 -9.56 -15.65
N SER A 51 -1.66 -10.62 -14.85
CA SER A 51 -2.98 -11.18 -14.58
C SER A 51 -3.38 -10.99 -13.13
N CYS A 52 -4.65 -10.69 -12.89
CA CYS A 52 -5.19 -10.58 -11.53
C CYS A 52 -5.35 -11.97 -10.91
N PRO A 53 -4.78 -12.24 -9.71
CA PRO A 53 -4.91 -13.53 -9.04
C PRO A 53 -6.36 -13.93 -8.68
N LEU A 54 -7.27 -12.95 -8.54
CA LEU A 54 -8.67 -13.22 -8.20
C LEU A 54 -9.53 -13.55 -9.41
N CYS A 55 -9.38 -12.79 -10.52
CA CYS A 55 -10.32 -12.88 -11.64
C CYS A 55 -9.65 -13.26 -12.98
N GLY A 56 -8.33 -13.41 -13.02
CA GLY A 56 -7.59 -13.74 -14.24
C GLY A 56 -7.48 -12.61 -15.28
N HIS A 57 -8.16 -11.48 -15.09
CA HIS A 57 -8.12 -10.38 -16.05
C HIS A 57 -6.74 -9.73 -16.13
N LYS A 58 -6.40 -9.23 -17.32
CA LYS A 58 -5.20 -8.44 -17.55
C LYS A 58 -5.18 -7.20 -16.67
N THR A 59 -4.05 -7.00 -16.02
CA THR A 59 -3.77 -5.81 -15.22
C THR A 59 -2.93 -4.80 -16.00
N LYS A 60 -2.91 -3.55 -15.54
CA LYS A 60 -2.13 -2.47 -16.14
C LYS A 60 -1.18 -1.92 -15.08
N TYR A 61 0.07 -1.65 -15.47
CA TYR A 61 1.01 -0.99 -14.57
C TYR A 61 0.42 0.32 -14.02
N MET A 62 0.58 0.50 -12.73
CA MET A 62 0.05 1.66 -11.99
C MET A 62 1.17 2.50 -11.39
N SER A 63 2.05 1.91 -10.57
CA SER A 63 3.12 2.63 -9.87
C SER A 63 4.18 1.68 -9.30
N ALA A 64 5.23 2.26 -8.71
CA ALA A 64 6.25 1.55 -7.93
C ALA A 64 6.04 1.73 -6.41
N ASP A 65 4.94 2.31 -5.98
CA ASP A 65 4.58 2.55 -4.59
C ASP A 65 3.08 2.45 -4.42
N LEU A 66 2.61 2.17 -3.21
CA LEU A 66 1.19 2.03 -2.91
C LEU A 66 0.89 2.31 -1.44
N ARG A 67 -0.16 3.08 -1.20
CA ARG A 67 -0.82 3.16 0.10
C ARG A 67 -2.34 3.27 -0.04
N PRO A 68 -3.12 2.76 0.92
CA PRO A 68 -4.55 2.98 0.96
C PRO A 68 -4.86 4.44 1.28
N VAL A 69 -6.02 4.90 0.79
CA VAL A 69 -6.59 6.21 1.09
C VAL A 69 -7.82 6.00 1.96
N PHE A 70 -7.72 6.38 3.24
CA PHE A 70 -8.81 6.25 4.20
C PHE A 70 -9.95 7.22 3.89
N PRO A 71 -11.18 6.97 4.38
CA PRO A 71 -12.34 7.81 4.09
C PRO A 71 -12.16 9.28 4.45
N GLU A 72 -11.42 9.59 5.51
CA GLU A 72 -11.12 10.97 5.93
C GLU A 72 -10.20 11.68 4.92
N GLU A 73 -9.15 11.00 4.46
CA GLU A 73 -8.25 11.51 3.43
C GLU A 73 -8.97 11.63 2.09
N ARG A 74 -9.87 10.69 1.76
CA ARG A 74 -10.70 10.77 0.57
C ARG A 74 -11.59 12.02 0.60
N LEU A 75 -12.23 12.33 1.74
CA LEU A 75 -13.03 13.55 1.88
C LEU A 75 -12.19 14.82 1.67
N LEU A 76 -11.00 14.87 2.27
CA LEU A 76 -10.08 15.99 2.04
C LEU A 76 -9.69 16.11 0.55
N LEU A 77 -9.41 14.98 -0.12
CA LEU A 77 -9.11 14.95 -1.54
C LEU A 77 -10.26 15.49 -2.39
N GLU A 78 -11.49 15.09 -2.08
CA GLU A 78 -12.69 15.58 -2.76
C GLU A 78 -12.84 17.10 -2.61
N LEU A 79 -12.67 17.63 -1.41
CA LEU A 79 -12.76 19.07 -1.13
C LEU A 79 -11.64 19.85 -1.85
N LEU A 80 -10.39 19.36 -1.84
CA LEU A 80 -9.27 19.97 -2.56
C LEU A 80 -9.48 20.00 -4.07
N LEU A 81 -10.17 19.01 -4.62
CA LEU A 81 -10.50 18.92 -6.04
C LEU A 81 -11.81 19.65 -6.39
N GLU A 82 -12.38 20.40 -5.45
CA GLU A 82 -13.67 21.11 -5.62
C GLU A 82 -14.82 20.17 -6.01
N LYS A 83 -14.76 18.92 -5.51
CA LYS A 83 -15.81 17.92 -5.70
C LYS A 83 -16.87 18.02 -4.63
N LYS A 84 -18.02 17.41 -4.89
CA LYS A 84 -19.04 17.26 -3.85
C LYS A 84 -18.53 16.32 -2.76
N PRO A 85 -18.77 16.60 -1.47
CA PRO A 85 -18.46 15.66 -0.41
C PRO A 85 -19.04 14.27 -0.70
N HIS A 86 -18.26 13.23 -0.50
CA HIS A 86 -18.59 11.82 -0.75
C HIS A 86 -18.84 11.43 -2.23
N GLU A 87 -18.40 12.27 -3.20
CA GLU A 87 -18.47 11.93 -4.62
C GLU A 87 -17.72 10.62 -4.95
N TYR A 88 -16.64 10.34 -4.22
CA TYR A 88 -15.81 9.16 -4.42
C TYR A 88 -16.08 8.04 -3.40
N VAL A 89 -17.16 8.10 -2.63
CA VAL A 89 -17.46 7.10 -1.58
C VAL A 89 -17.49 5.67 -2.09
N GLN A 90 -18.03 5.45 -3.29
CA GLN A 90 -18.12 4.13 -3.94
C GLN A 90 -16.91 3.79 -4.82
N LYS A 91 -15.90 4.66 -4.85
CA LYS A 91 -14.72 4.49 -5.68
C LYS A 91 -13.61 3.80 -4.91
N SER A 92 -12.82 3.02 -5.63
CA SER A 92 -11.57 2.48 -5.11
C SER A 92 -10.49 3.55 -5.22
N VAL A 93 -10.06 4.08 -4.07
CA VAL A 93 -9.12 5.19 -4.00
C VAL A 93 -7.82 4.74 -3.34
N TRP A 94 -6.72 4.97 -4.03
CA TRP A 94 -5.37 4.61 -3.61
C TRP A 94 -4.42 5.78 -3.85
N ALA A 95 -3.29 5.77 -3.20
CA ALA A 95 -2.24 6.74 -3.43
C ALA A 95 -0.90 6.06 -3.70
N ALA A 96 -0.07 6.74 -4.46
CA ALA A 96 1.29 6.33 -4.73
C ALA A 96 2.14 7.60 -5.00
N ASN A 97 3.23 7.72 -4.27
CA ASN A 97 4.05 8.94 -4.28
C ASN A 97 3.17 10.19 -4.03
N SER A 98 3.27 11.19 -4.89
CA SER A 98 2.49 12.44 -4.82
C SER A 98 1.20 12.42 -5.67
N SER A 99 0.69 11.24 -6.00
CA SER A 99 -0.50 11.10 -6.86
C SER A 99 -1.55 10.22 -6.22
N TYR A 100 -2.80 10.49 -6.55
CA TYR A 100 -3.93 9.63 -6.20
C TYR A 100 -4.39 8.85 -7.41
N TYR A 101 -5.04 7.72 -7.17
CA TYR A 101 -5.63 6.85 -8.19
C TYR A 101 -7.07 6.56 -7.80
N ILE A 102 -8.00 7.00 -8.64
CA ILE A 102 -9.44 6.82 -8.44
C ILE A 102 -9.93 5.85 -9.51
N ASP A 103 -10.38 4.66 -9.11
CA ASP A 103 -10.69 3.54 -10.03
C ASP A 103 -9.56 3.31 -11.05
N GLY A 104 -8.29 3.36 -10.58
CA GLY A 104 -7.09 3.14 -11.40
C GLY A 104 -6.68 4.31 -12.30
N LYS A 105 -7.41 5.41 -12.29
CA LYS A 105 -7.05 6.62 -13.04
C LYS A 105 -6.24 7.57 -12.15
N ARG A 106 -5.07 7.96 -12.64
CA ARG A 106 -4.18 8.87 -11.92
C ARG A 106 -4.77 10.28 -11.83
N VAL A 107 -4.76 10.83 -10.63
CA VAL A 107 -5.10 12.22 -10.33
C VAL A 107 -3.91 12.85 -9.63
N ALA A 108 -3.28 13.83 -10.25
CA ALA A 108 -2.21 14.61 -9.63
C ALA A 108 -2.82 15.81 -8.89
N LEU A 109 -2.27 16.12 -7.71
CA LEU A 109 -2.59 17.36 -7.00
C LEU A 109 -1.49 18.40 -7.31
N PRO A 110 -1.78 19.40 -8.16
CA PRO A 110 -0.85 20.48 -8.40
C PRO A 110 -0.56 21.25 -7.11
N ALA A 111 0.69 21.68 -6.90
CA ALA A 111 1.08 22.48 -5.72
C ALA A 111 0.18 23.72 -5.52
N LYS A 112 -0.26 24.32 -6.61
CA LYS A 112 -1.18 25.48 -6.59
C LYS A 112 -2.52 25.23 -5.88
N LEU A 113 -2.98 23.97 -5.78
CA LEU A 113 -4.20 23.66 -5.02
C LEU A 113 -3.97 23.87 -3.52
N PHE A 114 -2.79 23.51 -3.03
CA PHE A 114 -2.45 23.71 -1.62
C PHE A 114 -2.20 25.19 -1.29
N GLU A 115 -1.61 25.95 -2.23
CA GLU A 115 -1.37 27.39 -2.06
C GLU A 115 -2.67 28.20 -1.99
N LYS A 116 -3.72 27.75 -2.67
CA LYS A 116 -5.04 28.40 -2.72
C LYS A 116 -6.00 27.86 -1.66
N ALA A 117 -5.68 26.77 -1.02
CA ALA A 117 -6.56 26.15 -0.05
C ALA A 117 -6.69 27.01 1.21
N ASP A 118 -7.89 27.45 1.51
CA ASP A 118 -8.21 28.04 2.79
C ASP A 118 -8.36 26.93 3.84
N THR A 119 -7.38 26.83 4.72
CA THR A 119 -7.31 25.79 5.75
C THR A 119 -8.47 25.88 6.74
N ASP A 120 -8.98 27.08 7.02
CA ASP A 120 -10.09 27.28 7.95
C ASP A 120 -11.42 26.84 7.32
N ASP A 121 -11.63 27.16 6.04
CA ASP A 121 -12.80 26.71 5.27
C ASP A 121 -12.78 25.18 5.09
N LEU A 122 -11.62 24.61 4.74
CA LEU A 122 -11.46 23.14 4.64
C LEU A 122 -11.73 22.44 5.97
N SER A 123 -11.20 22.97 7.07
CA SER A 123 -11.42 22.40 8.40
C SER A 123 -12.89 22.42 8.81
N LYS A 124 -13.61 23.50 8.53
CA LYS A 124 -15.06 23.60 8.76
C LYS A 124 -15.83 22.59 7.94
N LYS A 125 -15.52 22.46 6.64
CA LYS A 125 -16.17 21.49 5.75
C LYS A 125 -15.88 20.04 6.17
N ILE A 126 -14.65 19.73 6.55
CA ILE A 126 -14.32 18.40 7.07
C ILE A 126 -15.13 18.10 8.32
N GLU A 127 -15.22 19.04 9.26
CA GLU A 127 -16.00 18.88 10.49
C GLU A 127 -17.49 18.66 10.21
N GLU A 128 -18.06 19.39 9.23
CA GLU A 128 -19.45 19.25 8.81
C GLU A 128 -19.75 17.86 8.23
N TYR A 129 -18.84 17.32 7.40
CA TYR A 129 -19.10 16.08 6.66
C TYR A 129 -18.44 14.83 7.25
N LYS A 130 -17.54 14.93 8.23
CA LYS A 130 -16.85 13.77 8.81
C LYS A 130 -17.80 12.72 9.39
N GLY A 131 -18.91 13.15 9.98
CA GLY A 131 -19.89 12.26 10.60
C GLY A 131 -20.68 11.40 9.61
N SER A 132 -20.65 11.74 8.32
CA SER A 132 -21.27 10.98 7.23
C SER A 132 -20.28 10.12 6.45
N ASN A 133 -18.99 10.09 6.83
CA ASN A 133 -18.02 9.18 6.27
C ASN A 133 -18.41 7.72 6.57
N THR A 134 -18.30 6.89 5.56
CA THR A 134 -18.52 5.46 5.70
C THR A 134 -17.28 4.68 5.27
N TYR A 135 -16.98 3.63 6.00
CA TYR A 135 -15.92 2.66 5.70
C TYR A 135 -16.42 1.50 4.83
N GLU A 136 -17.70 1.44 4.50
CA GLU A 136 -18.28 0.30 3.79
C GLU A 136 -17.51 -0.06 2.51
N TYR A 137 -17.42 0.86 1.56
CA TYR A 137 -16.72 0.62 0.29
C TYR A 137 -15.21 0.49 0.46
N PHE A 138 -14.62 1.27 1.38
CA PHE A 138 -13.22 1.12 1.75
C PHE A 138 -12.92 -0.32 2.20
N ASN A 139 -13.72 -0.86 3.11
CA ASN A 139 -13.55 -2.23 3.61
C ASN A 139 -13.74 -3.28 2.52
N ILE A 140 -14.70 -3.08 1.59
CA ILE A 140 -14.88 -3.96 0.43
C ILE A 140 -13.61 -4.01 -0.42
N TYR A 141 -13.03 -2.87 -0.76
CA TYR A 141 -11.83 -2.81 -1.59
C TYR A 141 -10.58 -3.26 -0.82
N ALA A 142 -10.45 -2.93 0.46
CA ALA A 142 -9.37 -3.40 1.31
C ALA A 142 -9.39 -4.94 1.42
N LYS A 143 -10.55 -5.55 1.64
CA LYS A 143 -10.69 -7.01 1.67
C LYS A 143 -10.28 -7.64 0.34
N ARG A 144 -10.78 -7.13 -0.79
CA ARG A 144 -10.39 -7.61 -2.12
C ARG A 144 -8.90 -7.46 -2.38
N PHE A 145 -8.32 -6.35 -1.95
CA PHE A 145 -6.88 -6.11 -2.05
C PHE A 145 -6.09 -7.17 -1.27
N CYS A 146 -6.46 -7.45 -0.02
CA CYS A 146 -5.82 -8.49 0.79
C CYS A 146 -5.98 -9.87 0.15
N GLU A 147 -7.14 -10.20 -0.38
CA GLU A 147 -7.39 -11.47 -1.07
C GLU A 147 -6.54 -11.60 -2.35
N ALA A 148 -6.49 -10.55 -3.17
CA ALA A 148 -5.71 -10.52 -4.40
C ALA A 148 -4.19 -10.60 -4.18
N ASN A 149 -3.72 -10.09 -3.05
CA ASN A 149 -2.29 -10.02 -2.70
C ASN A 149 -1.92 -11.00 -1.59
N ARG A 150 -2.76 -11.98 -1.28
CA ARG A 150 -2.57 -12.91 -0.15
C ARG A 150 -1.19 -13.56 -0.11
N ASN A 151 -0.73 -14.06 -1.24
CA ASN A 151 0.58 -14.73 -1.30
C ASN A 151 1.73 -13.78 -0.98
N ARG A 152 1.66 -12.55 -1.48
CA ARG A 152 2.68 -11.53 -1.17
C ARG A 152 2.61 -11.09 0.29
N LEU A 153 1.41 -10.86 0.82
CA LEU A 153 1.23 -10.46 2.21
C LEU A 153 1.70 -11.56 3.16
N ASN A 154 1.35 -12.82 2.91
CA ASN A 154 1.83 -13.97 3.70
C ASN A 154 3.36 -14.05 3.66
N TYR A 155 3.97 -13.92 2.48
CA TYR A 155 5.42 -13.91 2.34
C TYR A 155 6.07 -12.80 3.20
N LEU A 156 5.54 -11.59 3.18
CA LEU A 156 6.05 -10.47 3.98
C LEU A 156 5.89 -10.72 5.49
N VAL A 157 4.77 -11.30 5.90
CA VAL A 157 4.53 -11.68 7.31
C VAL A 157 5.51 -12.76 7.75
N ASP A 158 5.72 -13.79 6.93
CA ASP A 158 6.65 -14.89 7.23
C ASP A 158 8.10 -14.39 7.32
N GLU A 159 8.50 -13.49 6.40
CA GLU A 159 9.83 -12.86 6.41
C GLU A 159 10.03 -12.01 7.67
N ALA A 160 9.08 -11.12 7.99
CA ALA A 160 9.12 -10.28 9.18
C ALA A 160 9.16 -11.11 10.46
N SER A 161 8.29 -12.12 10.56
CA SER A 161 8.25 -13.03 11.71
C SER A 161 9.54 -13.84 11.84
N GLY A 162 10.12 -14.26 10.73
CA GLY A 162 11.43 -14.94 10.71
C GLY A 162 12.56 -14.04 11.20
N PHE A 163 12.56 -12.78 10.78
CA PHE A 163 13.53 -11.79 11.23
C PHE A 163 13.41 -11.54 12.75
N VAL A 164 12.20 -11.30 13.25
CA VAL A 164 11.95 -11.06 14.69
C VAL A 164 12.36 -12.28 15.51
N ARG A 165 11.97 -13.51 15.13
CA ARG A 165 12.37 -14.74 15.82
C ARG A 165 13.90 -14.91 15.85
N ASN A 166 14.57 -14.66 14.73
CA ASN A 166 16.03 -14.76 14.65
C ASN A 166 16.73 -13.70 15.51
N ALA A 167 16.21 -12.48 15.57
CA ALA A 167 16.72 -11.44 16.46
C ALA A 167 16.50 -11.82 17.94
N ALA A 168 15.27 -12.22 18.28
CA ALA A 168 14.88 -12.59 19.63
C ALA A 168 15.66 -13.78 20.19
N SER A 169 15.96 -14.80 19.35
CA SER A 169 16.72 -15.99 19.79
C SER A 169 18.14 -15.71 20.30
N LYS A 170 18.65 -14.50 20.11
CA LYS A 170 19.99 -14.07 20.54
C LYS A 170 20.01 -13.48 21.96
N PHE A 171 18.85 -13.29 22.55
CA PHE A 171 18.68 -12.63 23.84
C PHE A 171 17.72 -13.42 24.73
N ASP A 172 17.85 -13.26 26.05
CA ASP A 172 16.88 -13.76 27.01
C ASP A 172 15.57 -12.95 26.88
N GLU A 173 14.42 -13.60 27.06
CA GLU A 173 13.10 -12.97 26.88
C GLU A 173 12.90 -11.70 27.73
N ASP A 174 13.48 -11.65 28.94
CA ASP A 174 13.43 -10.51 29.86
C ASP A 174 14.24 -9.29 29.36
N ARG A 175 15.05 -9.46 28.31
CA ARG A 175 15.84 -8.40 27.67
C ARG A 175 15.22 -7.88 26.37
N LEU A 176 14.09 -8.44 25.98
CA LEU A 176 13.39 -8.02 24.76
C LEU A 176 12.36 -6.92 25.10
N VAL A 177 12.47 -5.81 24.40
CA VAL A 177 11.55 -4.67 24.56
C VAL A 177 11.00 -4.28 23.20
N VAL A 178 9.69 -4.19 23.11
CA VAL A 178 9.01 -3.64 21.93
C VAL A 178 8.63 -2.18 22.22
N SER A 179 9.12 -1.27 21.42
CA SER A 179 8.74 0.15 21.50
C SER A 179 7.39 0.36 20.81
N PHE A 180 6.39 0.75 21.59
CA PHE A 180 5.02 0.94 21.11
C PHE A 180 4.62 2.41 21.12
N SER A 181 4.46 3.02 19.94
CA SER A 181 4.03 4.42 19.79
C SER A 181 2.53 4.60 19.58
N GLY A 182 1.77 3.49 19.46
CA GLY A 182 0.35 3.52 19.09
C GLY A 182 0.08 3.77 17.61
N GLY A 183 1.12 3.92 16.78
CA GLY A 183 0.98 4.01 15.34
C GLY A 183 0.82 2.62 14.69
N LYS A 184 0.41 2.61 13.41
CA LYS A 184 0.16 1.36 12.66
C LYS A 184 1.38 0.42 12.65
N ASP A 185 2.58 0.95 12.47
CA ASP A 185 3.79 0.15 12.34
C ASP A 185 4.19 -0.51 13.66
N SER A 186 4.09 0.22 14.77
CA SER A 186 4.34 -0.32 16.12
C SER A 186 3.26 -1.32 16.54
N THR A 187 2.01 -1.15 16.12
CA THR A 187 0.93 -2.11 16.36
C THR A 187 1.23 -3.44 15.68
N VAL A 188 1.59 -3.41 14.39
CA VAL A 188 1.95 -4.64 13.64
C VAL A 188 3.20 -5.32 14.20
N THR A 189 4.16 -4.54 14.71
CA THR A 189 5.40 -5.11 15.30
C THR A 189 5.14 -5.76 16.66
N ALA A 190 4.15 -5.27 17.41
CA ALA A 190 3.82 -5.79 18.74
C ALA A 190 2.88 -7.01 18.73
N ASP A 191 2.14 -7.23 17.62
CA ASP A 191 1.22 -8.36 17.42
C ASP A 191 1.97 -9.64 17.02
#